data_0082f1d983a522cc21bc65b2ec5a4249
#
_entry.id   0082f1d983a522cc21bc65b2ec5a4249
#
_cell.length_a   1.000
_cell.length_b   1.000
_cell.length_c   1.000
_cell.angle_alpha   90.00
_cell.angle_beta   90.00
_cell.angle_gamma   90.00
#
_symmetry.space_group_name_H-M   'P 1'
#
loop_
_entity.id
_entity.type
_entity.pdbx_description
1 polymer ?
#
loop_
_entity_poly.entity_id
_entity_poly.type
_entity_poly.pdbx_seq_one_letter_code
_entity_poly.pdbx_strand_id
1 'polypeptide(L)'
;RFLTAMKEISKLNGNGVKETLMALSTAIELSLSNVPKLEGKNLVVLDTSGSMTGRPVEIGSIFAAAVLKTNDADFMTFDTMARYMTFNTSDSLMSIAQRIINKATGGGTDFHTIFRTANLPYERIIIFSDMQGWIGYYTPTRSFEEYKKRTNSDPVIYSIDLQGYGSLQFPERNVFA
;
A
#
# COMPACT_ATOMS: atom_id res chain seq x y z
N ARG A 1 -11.14 7.19 10.32
CA ARG A 1 -12.05 8.27 10.77
C ARG A 1 -11.98 9.51 9.86
N PHE A 2 -10.79 10.07 9.54
CA PHE A 2 -10.66 11.25 8.68
C PHE A 2 -11.31 11.07 7.30
N LEU A 3 -11.04 9.94 6.62
CA LEU A 3 -11.62 9.66 5.29
C LEU A 3 -13.16 9.63 5.35
N THR A 4 -13.71 8.98 6.36
CA THR A 4 -15.18 8.93 6.55
C THR A 4 -15.74 10.34 6.78
N ALA A 5 -15.08 11.13 7.64
CA ALA A 5 -15.50 12.52 7.89
C ALA A 5 -15.45 13.36 6.60
N MET A 6 -14.37 13.27 5.83
CA MET A 6 -14.26 13.98 4.56
C MET A 6 -15.35 13.58 3.57
N LYS A 7 -15.65 12.28 3.44
CA LYS A 7 -16.72 11.79 2.57
C LYS A 7 -18.09 12.28 3.00
N GLU A 8 -18.38 12.30 4.29
CA GLU A 8 -19.68 12.78 4.78
C GLU A 8 -19.81 14.29 4.62
N ILE A 9 -18.77 15.06 4.95
CA ILE A 9 -18.79 16.52 4.81
C ILE A 9 -18.89 16.93 3.34
N SER A 10 -18.24 16.21 2.42
CA SER A 10 -18.30 16.51 0.98
C SER A 10 -19.71 16.36 0.37
N LYS A 11 -20.62 15.64 1.05
CA LYS A 11 -22.03 15.51 0.63
C LYS A 11 -22.90 16.67 1.09
N LEU A 12 -22.41 17.48 2.02
CA LEU A 12 -23.17 18.61 2.57
C LEU A 12 -23.06 19.82 1.62
N ASN A 13 -24.11 20.62 1.62
CA ASN A 13 -24.15 21.91 0.94
C ASN A 13 -24.18 23.02 1.98
N GLY A 14 -23.40 24.06 1.81
CA GLY A 14 -23.43 25.21 2.70
C GLY A 14 -22.12 25.95 2.82
N ASN A 15 -22.21 27.16 3.40
CA ASN A 15 -21.02 27.94 3.75
C ASN A 15 -20.22 27.20 4.84
N GLY A 16 -18.92 27.06 4.65
CA GLY A 16 -18.04 26.39 5.61
C GLY A 16 -17.66 24.94 5.25
N VAL A 17 -18.33 24.29 4.28
CA VAL A 17 -17.97 22.93 3.83
C VAL A 17 -16.53 22.91 3.29
N LYS A 18 -16.18 23.88 2.45
CA LYS A 18 -14.85 24.01 1.86
C LYS A 18 -13.77 24.23 2.92
N GLU A 19 -14.03 25.12 3.84
CA GLU A 19 -13.11 25.46 4.96
C GLU A 19 -12.92 24.24 5.86
N THR A 20 -14.00 23.49 6.15
CA THR A 20 -13.90 22.27 6.97
C THR A 20 -13.12 21.16 6.27
N LEU A 21 -13.31 20.96 4.97
CA LEU A 21 -12.53 20.01 4.19
C LEU A 21 -11.05 20.40 4.11
N MET A 22 -10.74 21.69 3.98
CA MET A 22 -9.38 22.18 4.02
C MET A 22 -8.74 21.95 5.40
N ALA A 23 -9.45 22.25 6.48
CA ALA A 23 -8.96 22.01 7.85
C ALA A 23 -8.69 20.52 8.09
N LEU A 24 -9.59 19.62 7.65
CA LEU A 24 -9.37 18.17 7.73
C LEU A 24 -8.17 17.71 6.91
N SER A 25 -8.01 18.24 5.70
CA SER A 25 -6.83 17.94 4.87
C SER A 25 -5.55 18.37 5.54
N THR A 26 -5.51 19.56 6.13
CA THR A 26 -4.37 20.06 6.90
C THR A 26 -4.08 19.19 8.13
N ALA A 27 -5.11 18.76 8.86
CA ALA A 27 -4.96 17.87 10.01
C ALA A 27 -4.37 16.51 9.63
N ILE A 28 -4.77 15.96 8.46
CA ILE A 28 -4.19 14.74 7.91
C ILE A 28 -2.70 14.94 7.59
N GLU A 29 -2.35 16.00 6.89
CA GLU A 29 -0.94 16.29 6.56
C GLU A 29 -0.09 16.45 7.84
N LEU A 30 -0.58 17.16 8.85
CA LEU A 30 0.10 17.29 10.14
C LEU A 30 0.28 15.95 10.85
N SER A 31 -0.68 15.03 10.73
CA SER A 31 -0.60 13.70 11.35
C SER A 31 0.51 12.82 10.75
N LEU A 32 1.05 13.17 9.57
CA LEU A 32 2.17 12.46 8.95
C LEU A 32 3.44 12.48 9.81
N SER A 33 3.58 13.46 10.71
CA SER A 33 4.68 13.49 11.68
C SER A 33 4.70 12.28 12.62
N ASN A 34 3.58 11.57 12.76
CA ASN A 34 3.46 10.35 13.57
C ASN A 34 3.83 9.08 12.79
N VAL A 35 4.04 9.17 11.48
CA VAL A 35 4.46 8.01 10.68
C VAL A 35 5.92 7.71 10.98
N PRO A 36 6.26 6.45 11.30
CA PRO A 36 7.65 6.09 11.58
C PRO A 36 8.58 6.41 10.41
N LYS A 37 9.77 6.89 10.72
CA LYS A 37 10.85 7.00 9.74
C LYS A 37 11.50 5.64 9.59
N LEU A 38 11.57 5.18 8.36
CA LEU A 38 12.18 3.91 7.98
C LEU A 38 13.50 4.20 7.27
N GLU A 39 14.58 3.70 7.81
CA GLU A 39 15.90 3.83 7.16
C GLU A 39 15.96 2.97 5.91
N GLY A 40 16.75 3.43 4.93
CA GLY A 40 17.01 2.74 3.68
C GLY A 40 15.85 2.78 2.68
N LYS A 41 16.01 2.03 1.60
CA LYS A 41 15.06 1.99 0.48
C LYS A 41 13.92 1.01 0.77
N ASN A 42 12.69 1.49 0.67
CA ASN A 42 11.50 0.71 0.98
C ASN A 42 10.67 0.45 -0.28
N LEU A 43 9.95 -0.67 -0.32
CA LEU A 43 8.92 -0.94 -1.31
C LEU A 43 7.57 -1.03 -0.61
N VAL A 44 6.64 -0.17 -0.98
CA VAL A 44 5.25 -0.24 -0.52
C VAL A 44 4.43 -0.89 -1.61
N VAL A 45 3.70 -1.94 -1.26
CA VAL A 45 2.90 -2.74 -2.18
C VAL A 45 1.45 -2.74 -1.72
N LEU A 46 0.53 -2.44 -2.62
CA LEU A 46 -0.90 -2.49 -2.35
C LEU A 46 -1.58 -3.50 -3.28
N ASP A 47 -2.30 -4.40 -2.67
CA ASP A 47 -3.22 -5.31 -3.34
C ASP A 47 -4.42 -4.53 -3.90
N THR A 48 -4.66 -4.69 -5.19
CA THR A 48 -5.78 -4.08 -5.91
C THR A 48 -6.68 -5.14 -6.55
N SER A 49 -6.63 -6.37 -6.03
CA SER A 49 -7.51 -7.47 -6.43
C SER A 49 -8.99 -7.23 -6.11
N GLY A 50 -9.86 -8.08 -6.64
CA GLY A 50 -11.31 -7.92 -6.51
C GLY A 50 -11.79 -7.90 -5.06
N SER A 51 -11.23 -8.72 -4.18
CA SER A 51 -11.55 -8.78 -2.74
C SER A 51 -11.20 -7.50 -1.98
N MET A 52 -10.24 -6.73 -2.50
CA MET A 52 -9.83 -5.45 -1.93
C MET A 52 -10.72 -4.27 -2.31
N THR A 53 -11.70 -4.48 -3.20
CA THR A 53 -12.57 -3.39 -3.70
C THR A 53 -13.30 -2.67 -2.58
N GLY A 54 -13.37 -1.34 -2.65
CA GLY A 54 -14.04 -0.49 -1.68
C GLY A 54 -13.16 -0.13 -0.48
N ARG A 55 -13.64 -0.39 0.73
CA ARG A 55 -12.97 0.07 1.97
C ARG A 55 -11.55 -0.45 2.17
N PRO A 56 -11.19 -1.71 1.88
CA PRO A 56 -9.81 -2.19 2.05
C PRO A 56 -8.81 -1.40 1.19
N VAL A 57 -9.09 -1.23 -0.11
CA VAL A 57 -8.19 -0.48 -1.00
C VAL A 57 -8.10 1.00 -0.60
N GLU A 58 -9.20 1.60 -0.10
CA GLU A 58 -9.20 2.97 0.40
C GLU A 58 -8.25 3.13 1.61
N ILE A 59 -8.35 2.21 2.58
CA ILE A 59 -7.50 2.22 3.78
C ILE A 59 -6.05 1.99 3.38
N GLY A 60 -5.77 0.96 2.59
CA GLY A 60 -4.44 0.63 2.10
C GLY A 60 -3.80 1.79 1.33
N SER A 61 -4.57 2.48 0.49
CA SER A 61 -4.09 3.65 -0.27
C SER A 61 -3.66 4.81 0.63
N ILE A 62 -4.37 5.05 1.75
CA ILE A 62 -4.01 6.10 2.72
C ILE A 62 -2.70 5.73 3.43
N PHE A 63 -2.56 4.49 3.90
CA PHE A 63 -1.33 4.06 4.56
C PHE A 63 -0.15 4.06 3.58
N ALA A 64 -0.34 3.57 2.36
CA ALA A 64 0.67 3.63 1.33
C ALA A 64 1.11 5.07 1.03
N ALA A 65 0.17 5.99 0.82
CA ALA A 65 0.46 7.41 0.60
C ALA A 65 1.20 8.03 1.78
N ALA A 66 0.86 7.68 3.02
CA ALA A 66 1.54 8.16 4.21
C ALA A 66 3.00 7.72 4.27
N VAL A 67 3.28 6.44 3.99
CA VAL A 67 4.65 5.93 3.95
C VAL A 67 5.46 6.58 2.83
N LEU A 68 4.88 6.73 1.63
CA LEU A 68 5.52 7.37 0.48
C LEU A 68 5.89 8.83 0.73
N LYS A 69 5.04 9.58 1.43
CA LYS A 69 5.31 11.00 1.75
C LYS A 69 6.38 11.20 2.80
N THR A 70 6.61 10.20 3.63
CA THR A 70 7.46 10.35 4.82
C THR A 70 8.78 9.58 4.75
N ASN A 71 8.93 8.67 3.78
CA ASN A 71 10.08 7.78 3.68
C ASN A 71 10.61 7.70 2.23
N ASP A 72 11.84 7.25 2.07
CA ASP A 72 12.36 6.85 0.76
C ASP A 72 11.73 5.51 0.36
N ALA A 73 10.70 5.57 -0.46
CA ALA A 73 9.92 4.40 -0.83
C ALA A 73 9.44 4.47 -2.27
N ASP A 74 9.54 3.33 -2.95
CA ASP A 74 8.84 3.09 -4.21
C ASP A 74 7.46 2.48 -3.93
N PHE A 75 6.56 2.63 -4.88
CA PHE A 75 5.21 2.10 -4.76
C PHE A 75 4.85 1.19 -5.92
N MET A 76 4.14 0.11 -5.58
CA MET A 76 3.67 -0.89 -6.52
C MET A 76 2.23 -1.28 -6.18
N THR A 77 1.37 -1.39 -7.17
CA THR A 77 0.11 -2.12 -7.06
C THR A 77 0.28 -3.52 -7.61
N PHE A 78 -0.50 -4.47 -7.11
CA PHE A 78 -0.59 -5.80 -7.72
C PHE A 78 -2.02 -6.35 -7.67
N ASP A 79 -2.28 -7.18 -8.63
CA ASP A 79 -3.45 -8.05 -8.78
C ASP A 79 -2.97 -9.38 -9.41
N THR A 80 -3.32 -9.69 -10.62
CA THR A 80 -2.70 -10.72 -11.45
C THR A 80 -1.34 -10.30 -12.01
N MET A 81 -1.03 -9.00 -11.94
CA MET A 81 0.23 -8.39 -12.38
C MET A 81 0.64 -7.27 -11.43
N ALA A 82 1.93 -7.17 -11.15
CA ALA A 82 2.47 -6.06 -10.37
C ALA A 82 2.92 -4.90 -11.29
N ARG A 83 2.70 -3.66 -10.84
CA ARG A 83 3.01 -2.44 -11.61
C ARG A 83 3.53 -1.35 -10.69
N TYR A 84 4.71 -0.83 -10.99
CA TYR A 84 5.20 0.38 -10.34
C TYR A 84 4.35 1.60 -10.69
N MET A 85 4.17 2.47 -9.70
CA MET A 85 3.57 3.78 -9.89
C MET A 85 4.43 4.84 -9.21
N THR A 86 4.54 5.99 -9.84
CA THR A 86 5.29 7.14 -9.30
C THR A 86 4.33 8.27 -8.92
N PHE A 87 4.65 8.94 -7.82
CA PHE A 87 3.90 10.07 -7.30
C PHE A 87 4.83 11.25 -7.01
N ASN A 88 4.31 12.45 -7.16
CA ASN A 88 4.94 13.62 -6.59
C ASN A 88 4.60 13.66 -5.09
N THR A 89 5.60 13.50 -4.24
CA THR A 89 5.42 13.50 -2.77
C THR A 89 5.01 14.85 -2.21
N SER A 90 5.11 15.93 -3.02
CA SER A 90 4.56 17.25 -2.69
C SER A 90 3.03 17.31 -2.82
N ASP A 91 2.40 16.37 -3.55
CA ASP A 91 0.94 16.28 -3.61
C ASP A 91 0.38 15.94 -2.22
N SER A 92 -0.88 16.34 -1.98
CA SER A 92 -1.53 16.01 -0.71
C SER A 92 -1.68 14.49 -0.56
N LEU A 93 -1.64 13.99 0.67
CA LEU A 93 -1.88 12.57 0.98
C LEU A 93 -3.14 12.06 0.30
N MET A 94 -4.23 12.82 0.40
CA MET A 94 -5.52 12.44 -0.18
C MET A 94 -5.48 12.40 -1.71
N SER A 95 -4.73 13.29 -2.36
CA SER A 95 -4.55 13.26 -3.82
C SER A 95 -3.81 12.01 -4.27
N ILE A 96 -2.73 11.64 -3.57
CA ILE A 96 -1.98 10.40 -3.84
C ILE A 96 -2.88 9.18 -3.63
N ALA A 97 -3.56 9.09 -2.49
CA ALA A 97 -4.45 7.99 -2.17
C ALA A 97 -5.57 7.83 -3.22
N GLN A 98 -6.20 8.92 -3.65
CA GLN A 98 -7.25 8.87 -4.68
C GLN A 98 -6.71 8.39 -6.04
N ARG A 99 -5.50 8.79 -6.42
CA ARG A 99 -4.86 8.31 -7.66
C ARG A 99 -4.57 6.81 -7.59
N ILE A 100 -4.20 6.29 -6.43
CA ILE A 100 -4.02 4.85 -6.20
C ILE A 100 -5.35 4.12 -6.35
N ILE A 101 -6.40 4.58 -5.67
CA ILE A 101 -7.75 4.00 -5.72
C ILE A 101 -8.26 3.94 -7.17
N ASN A 102 -8.07 5.00 -7.95
CA ASN A 102 -8.52 5.07 -9.34
C ASN A 102 -7.77 4.11 -10.27
N LYS A 103 -6.68 3.50 -9.82
CA LYS A 103 -5.90 2.50 -10.57
C LYS A 103 -6.17 1.08 -10.13
N ALA A 104 -7.00 0.86 -9.12
CA ALA A 104 -7.41 -0.47 -8.70
C ALA A 104 -8.21 -1.15 -9.82
N THR A 105 -7.78 -2.35 -10.21
CA THR A 105 -8.30 -3.05 -11.39
C THR A 105 -9.29 -4.15 -11.04
N GLY A 106 -9.26 -4.68 -9.82
CA GLY A 106 -10.17 -5.72 -9.36
C GLY A 106 -9.89 -7.12 -9.90
N GLY A 107 -8.66 -7.41 -10.31
CA GLY A 107 -8.25 -8.73 -10.80
C GLY A 107 -8.13 -9.81 -9.72
N GLY A 108 -7.50 -10.95 -10.05
CA GLY A 108 -7.11 -11.99 -9.08
C GLY A 108 -5.90 -11.55 -8.26
N THR A 109 -5.42 -12.43 -7.36
CA THR A 109 -4.32 -12.12 -6.43
C THR A 109 -3.13 -13.04 -6.69
N ASP A 110 -2.05 -12.51 -7.27
CA ASP A 110 -0.80 -13.22 -7.52
C ASP A 110 0.39 -12.53 -6.84
N PHE A 111 0.75 -12.98 -5.64
CA PHE A 111 1.88 -12.46 -4.88
C PHE A 111 3.25 -12.67 -5.56
N HIS A 112 3.37 -13.66 -6.46
CA HIS A 112 4.63 -13.90 -7.17
C HIS A 112 5.03 -12.73 -8.06
N THR A 113 4.04 -11.99 -8.59
CA THR A 113 4.28 -10.89 -9.50
C THR A 113 5.02 -9.74 -8.83
N ILE A 114 4.84 -9.55 -7.52
CA ILE A 114 5.55 -8.54 -6.72
C ILE A 114 7.06 -8.77 -6.88
N PHE A 115 7.53 -9.97 -6.56
CA PHE A 115 8.96 -10.30 -6.54
C PHE A 115 9.57 -10.45 -7.93
N ARG A 116 8.76 -10.82 -8.93
CA ARG A 116 9.21 -10.84 -10.33
C ARG A 116 9.40 -9.44 -10.89
N THR A 117 8.59 -8.49 -10.46
CA THR A 117 8.62 -7.10 -10.92
C THR A 117 9.59 -6.23 -10.13
N ALA A 118 9.75 -6.49 -8.82
CA ALA A 118 10.69 -5.76 -7.96
C ALA A 118 12.13 -5.94 -8.48
N ASN A 119 12.82 -4.83 -8.76
CA ASN A 119 14.11 -4.82 -9.46
C ASN A 119 15.22 -4.09 -8.71
N LEU A 120 14.96 -3.55 -7.52
CA LEU A 120 15.93 -2.88 -6.67
C LEU A 120 16.17 -3.64 -5.37
N PRO A 121 17.32 -3.47 -4.73
CA PRO A 121 17.62 -4.06 -3.43
C PRO A 121 16.92 -3.26 -2.32
N TYR A 122 15.68 -3.63 -2.02
CA TYR A 122 14.94 -3.01 -0.92
C TYR A 122 15.40 -3.57 0.42
N GLU A 123 15.36 -2.74 1.46
CA GLU A 123 15.57 -3.15 2.84
C GLU A 123 14.27 -3.61 3.51
N ARG A 124 13.14 -3.06 3.06
CA ARG A 124 11.80 -3.43 3.53
C ARG A 124 10.81 -3.49 2.39
N ILE A 125 9.91 -4.46 2.50
CA ILE A 125 8.75 -4.60 1.60
C ILE A 125 7.52 -4.61 2.48
N ILE A 126 6.65 -3.60 2.33
CA ILE A 126 5.43 -3.43 3.12
C ILE A 126 4.26 -3.76 2.21
N ILE A 127 3.53 -4.83 2.52
CA ILE A 127 2.43 -5.33 1.69
C ILE A 127 1.12 -5.10 2.42
N PHE A 128 0.24 -4.32 1.82
CA PHE A 128 -1.16 -4.13 2.24
C PHE A 128 -2.07 -5.00 1.38
N SER A 129 -2.73 -6.00 1.97
CA SER A 129 -3.58 -6.96 1.26
C SER A 129 -4.59 -7.55 2.24
N ASP A 130 -5.54 -8.35 1.76
CA ASP A 130 -6.32 -9.28 2.58
C ASP A 130 -5.63 -10.64 2.74
N MET A 131 -4.41 -10.77 2.24
CA MET A 131 -3.59 -11.98 2.29
C MET A 131 -4.23 -13.22 1.68
N GLN A 132 -5.19 -13.06 0.76
CA GLN A 132 -5.87 -14.15 0.05
C GLN A 132 -5.26 -14.36 -1.34
N GLY A 133 -4.12 -15.06 -1.40
CA GLY A 133 -3.45 -15.40 -2.67
C GLY A 133 -3.96 -16.71 -3.24
N TRP A 134 -4.46 -16.68 -4.47
CA TRP A 134 -5.06 -17.84 -5.14
C TRP A 134 -4.32 -18.31 -6.38
N ILE A 135 -3.35 -17.54 -6.87
CA ILE A 135 -2.66 -17.80 -8.14
C ILE A 135 -1.23 -18.25 -7.87
N GLY A 136 -0.85 -19.37 -8.47
CA GLY A 136 0.52 -19.91 -8.45
C GLY A 136 0.59 -21.38 -8.07
N TYR A 137 1.53 -22.12 -8.70
CA TYR A 137 1.81 -23.52 -8.39
C TYR A 137 2.76 -23.70 -7.19
N TYR A 138 3.42 -22.61 -6.77
CA TYR A 138 4.40 -22.59 -5.69
C TYR A 138 4.02 -21.52 -4.68
N THR A 139 4.57 -21.64 -3.48
CA THR A 139 4.39 -20.58 -2.47
C THR A 139 5.08 -19.29 -2.93
N PRO A 140 4.55 -18.10 -2.57
CA PRO A 140 5.20 -16.81 -2.85
C PRO A 140 6.63 -16.71 -2.32
N THR A 141 6.96 -17.47 -1.28
CA THR A 141 8.29 -17.64 -0.70
C THR A 141 9.36 -17.96 -1.74
N ARG A 142 9.07 -18.84 -2.70
CA ARG A 142 10.04 -19.17 -3.76
C ARG A 142 10.41 -17.96 -4.60
N SER A 143 9.43 -17.19 -5.04
CA SER A 143 9.69 -15.96 -5.82
C SER A 143 10.41 -14.89 -5.00
N PHE A 144 10.16 -14.85 -3.70
CA PHE A 144 10.90 -14.01 -2.78
C PHE A 144 12.37 -14.40 -2.68
N GLU A 145 12.68 -15.69 -2.55
CA GLU A 145 14.06 -16.19 -2.55
C GLU A 145 14.78 -15.90 -3.88
N GLU A 146 14.09 -16.04 -5.01
CA GLU A 146 14.62 -15.69 -6.32
C GLU A 146 14.92 -14.18 -6.43
N TYR A 147 14.03 -13.34 -5.88
CA TYR A 147 14.25 -11.90 -5.79
C TYR A 147 15.47 -11.56 -4.93
N LYS A 148 15.61 -12.12 -3.73
CA LYS A 148 16.78 -11.89 -2.84
C LYS A 148 18.08 -12.21 -3.55
N LYS A 149 18.15 -13.35 -4.25
CA LYS A 149 19.34 -13.75 -5.03
C LYS A 149 19.63 -12.79 -6.17
N ARG A 150 18.60 -12.38 -6.91
CA ARG A 150 18.75 -11.49 -8.08
C ARG A 150 19.21 -10.10 -7.69
N THR A 151 18.72 -9.58 -6.60
CA THR A 151 19.04 -8.21 -6.13
C THR A 151 20.18 -8.16 -5.11
N ASN A 152 20.66 -9.31 -4.67
CA ASN A 152 21.62 -9.44 -3.57
C ASN A 152 21.16 -8.67 -2.32
N SER A 153 19.90 -8.86 -1.93
CA SER A 153 19.28 -8.20 -0.77
C SER A 153 18.53 -9.23 0.09
N ASP A 154 18.27 -8.86 1.34
CA ASP A 154 17.51 -9.69 2.28
C ASP A 154 16.50 -8.81 3.05
N PRO A 155 15.44 -8.30 2.35
CA PRO A 155 14.50 -7.38 2.96
C PRO A 155 13.64 -8.05 4.01
N VAL A 156 13.24 -7.24 4.99
CA VAL A 156 12.16 -7.60 5.93
C VAL A 156 10.81 -7.36 5.23
N ILE A 157 9.91 -8.34 5.30
CA ILE A 157 8.54 -8.21 4.81
C ILE A 157 7.60 -7.89 5.98
N TYR A 158 6.81 -6.83 5.83
CA TYR A 158 5.67 -6.53 6.69
C TYR A 158 4.39 -6.81 5.91
N SER A 159 3.66 -7.84 6.32
CA SER A 159 2.37 -8.21 5.75
C SER A 159 1.26 -7.64 6.62
N ILE A 160 0.47 -6.72 6.06
CA ILE A 160 -0.60 -6.04 6.79
C ILE A 160 -1.93 -6.51 6.22
N ASP A 161 -2.61 -7.36 6.98
CA ASP A 161 -3.94 -7.87 6.64
C ASP A 161 -5.00 -6.80 6.94
N LEU A 162 -5.60 -6.26 5.87
CA LEU A 162 -6.58 -5.19 5.95
C LEU A 162 -8.02 -5.69 6.22
N GLN A 163 -8.25 -7.00 6.18
CA GLN A 163 -9.56 -7.60 6.38
C GLN A 163 -9.62 -8.55 7.58
N GLY A 164 -8.47 -8.90 8.16
CA GLY A 164 -8.39 -9.70 9.38
C GLY A 164 -8.66 -11.19 9.15
N TYR A 165 -8.36 -11.72 7.95
CA TYR A 165 -8.51 -13.16 7.68
C TYR A 165 -7.44 -14.02 8.36
N GLY A 166 -6.34 -13.40 8.80
CA GLY A 166 -5.27 -14.09 9.53
C GLY A 166 -4.43 -15.05 8.68
N SER A 167 -4.50 -14.96 7.36
CA SER A 167 -3.71 -15.80 6.46
C SER A 167 -2.28 -15.29 6.36
N LEU A 168 -1.30 -16.22 6.41
CA LEU A 168 0.11 -15.92 6.18
C LEU A 168 0.52 -16.41 4.79
N GLN A 169 0.99 -15.51 3.94
CA GLN A 169 1.51 -15.85 2.62
C GLN A 169 3.03 -16.08 2.63
N PHE A 170 3.72 -15.59 3.66
CA PHE A 170 5.18 -15.64 3.78
C PHE A 170 5.58 -16.12 5.18
N PRO A 171 5.64 -17.45 5.42
CA PRO A 171 6.04 -18.00 6.73
C PRO A 171 7.57 -17.99 6.91
N GLU A 172 8.22 -16.92 6.54
CA GLU A 172 9.67 -16.76 6.56
C GLU A 172 10.15 -16.03 7.80
N ARG A 173 11.42 -16.25 8.18
CA ARG A 173 12.05 -15.63 9.33
C ARG A 173 11.99 -14.10 9.34
N ASN A 174 11.98 -13.49 8.16
CA ASN A 174 11.99 -12.04 7.98
C ASN A 174 10.58 -11.45 7.75
N VAL A 175 9.52 -12.20 8.02
CA VAL A 175 8.14 -11.78 7.77
C VAL A 175 7.45 -11.46 9.11
N PHE A 176 6.80 -10.30 9.16
CA PHE A 176 5.97 -9.85 10.27
C PHE A 176 4.54 -9.64 9.77
N ALA A 177 3.56 -10.15 10.50
CA ALA A 177 2.14 -10.06 10.16
C ALA A 177 1.38 -9.16 11.15
#